data_a43e0416b7abdc1d1ff7a66ec1ff4146
#
_entry.id   a43e0416b7abdc1d1ff7a66ec1ff4146
#
_cell.length_a   1.000
_cell.length_b   1.000
_cell.length_c   1.000
_cell.angle_alpha   90.00
_cell.angle_beta   90.00
_cell.angle_gamma   90.00
#
_symmetry.space_group_name_H-M   'P 1'
#
loop_
_entity.id
_entity.type
_entity.pdbx_description
1 polymer ?
#
loop_
_entity_poly.entity_id
_entity_poly.type
_entity_poly.pdbx_seq_one_letter_code
_entity_poly.pdbx_strand_id
1 'polypeptide(L)'
;IGRHMRLPGGSLCIIGRNQADNEVLHQEMADGDVLLHAVDVPGPTLLIPFGAQEADDITQAAQVCAAYGDPRQQPTVTVRVVTSGEAGERTVTAGPRDAFSSWVI
;
A
#
# COMPACT_ATOMS: atom_id res chain seq x y z
N ILE A 1 8.85 6.31 10.81
CA ILE A 1 8.16 7.00 9.76
C ILE A 1 6.94 6.19 9.30
N GLY A 2 5.83 6.87 9.07
CA GLY A 2 4.61 6.22 8.63
C GLY A 2 3.97 5.32 9.67
N ARG A 3 2.92 4.63 9.25
CA ARG A 3 2.17 3.70 10.08
C ARG A 3 2.55 2.28 9.70
N HIS A 4 2.87 1.46 10.69
CA HIS A 4 3.29 0.08 10.46
C HIS A 4 2.10 -0.86 10.61
N MET A 5 1.98 -1.81 9.69
CA MET A 5 0.92 -2.81 9.71
C MET A 5 1.51 -4.18 9.38
N ARG A 6 0.83 -5.23 9.84
CA ARG A 6 1.13 -6.61 9.44
C ARG A 6 -0.05 -7.16 8.65
N LEU A 7 0.22 -7.60 7.45
CA LEU A 7 -0.79 -8.18 6.56
C LEU A 7 -1.09 -9.63 7.01
N PRO A 8 -2.28 -10.15 6.66
CA PRO A 8 -2.67 -11.50 7.09
C PRO A 8 -1.71 -12.61 6.69
N GLY A 9 -1.01 -12.49 5.57
CA GLY A 9 0.00 -13.46 5.16
C GLY A 9 1.34 -13.34 5.87
N GLY A 10 1.50 -12.35 6.75
CA GLY A 10 2.69 -12.16 7.55
C GLY A 10 3.61 -11.03 7.11
N SER A 11 3.38 -10.43 5.94
CA SER A 11 4.23 -9.34 5.45
C SER A 11 4.03 -8.09 6.29
N LEU A 12 5.13 -7.43 6.66
CA LEU A 12 5.08 -6.10 7.24
C LEU A 12 4.92 -5.07 6.14
N CYS A 13 4.18 -4.00 6.41
CA CYS A 13 4.13 -2.87 5.50
C CYS A 13 4.14 -1.55 6.26
N ILE A 14 4.54 -0.49 5.56
CA ILE A 14 4.63 0.86 6.10
C ILE A 14 3.79 1.75 5.20
N ILE A 15 2.83 2.48 5.79
CA ILE A 15 1.95 3.40 5.07
C ILE A 15 2.31 4.81 5.42
N GLY A 16 2.57 5.65 4.41
CA GLY A 16 2.81 7.07 4.63
C GLY A 16 1.57 7.78 5.15
N ARG A 17 1.74 8.65 6.14
CA ARG A 17 0.66 9.42 6.75
C ARG A 17 0.48 10.79 6.09
N ASN A 18 1.48 11.22 5.33
CA ASN A 18 1.50 12.53 4.68
C ASN A 18 2.49 12.49 3.51
N GLN A 19 2.58 13.59 2.77
CA GLN A 19 3.44 13.66 1.60
C GLN A 19 4.92 13.46 1.96
N ALA A 20 5.38 13.98 3.08
CA ALA A 20 6.78 13.81 3.49
C ALA A 20 7.11 12.34 3.74
N ASP A 21 6.23 11.60 4.43
CA ASP A 21 6.39 10.16 4.63
C ASP A 21 6.42 9.45 3.28
N ASN A 22 5.50 9.79 2.36
CA ASN A 22 5.41 9.16 1.05
C ASN A 22 6.71 9.34 0.26
N GLU A 23 7.28 10.53 0.29
CA GLU A 23 8.54 10.82 -0.40
C GLU A 23 9.68 9.97 0.16
N VAL A 24 9.76 9.84 1.48
CA VAL A 24 10.79 9.02 2.12
C VAL A 24 10.63 7.54 1.72
N LEU A 25 9.40 7.03 1.69
CA LEU A 25 9.16 5.65 1.28
C LEU A 25 9.62 5.39 -0.15
N HIS A 26 9.37 6.34 -1.07
CA HIS A 26 9.88 6.22 -2.43
C HIS A 26 11.41 6.21 -2.48
N GLN A 27 12.05 7.05 -1.68
CA GLN A 27 13.52 7.16 -1.65
C GLN A 27 14.18 5.94 -1.01
N GLU A 28 13.53 5.34 -0.01
CA GLU A 28 14.08 4.21 0.74
C GLU A 28 13.82 2.87 0.08
N MET A 29 13.05 2.83 -1.00
CA MET A 29 12.78 1.58 -1.71
C MET A 29 14.08 0.96 -2.19
N ALA A 30 14.30 -0.30 -1.80
CA ALA A 30 15.49 -1.08 -2.18
C ALA A 30 15.08 -2.30 -3.00
N ASP A 31 16.06 -3.00 -3.56
CA ASP A 31 15.81 -4.23 -4.30
C ASP A 31 15.10 -5.24 -3.39
N GLY A 32 14.06 -5.87 -3.92
CA GLY A 32 13.26 -6.82 -3.15
C GLY A 32 12.07 -6.21 -2.44
N ASP A 33 11.99 -4.89 -2.33
CA ASP A 33 10.84 -4.22 -1.75
C ASP A 33 9.70 -4.13 -2.77
N VAL A 34 8.46 -3.98 -2.27
CA VAL A 34 7.28 -3.70 -3.09
C VAL A 34 6.72 -2.36 -2.69
N LEU A 35 6.53 -1.47 -3.66
CA LEU A 35 5.97 -0.15 -3.44
C LEU A 35 4.60 -0.05 -4.10
N LEU A 36 3.61 0.44 -3.37
CA LEU A 36 2.25 0.60 -3.89
C LEU A 36 1.76 2.02 -3.69
N HIS A 37 1.04 2.54 -4.69
CA HIS A 37 0.34 3.82 -4.57
C HIS A 37 -0.81 3.89 -5.56
N ALA A 38 -1.89 4.61 -5.19
CA ALA A 38 -3.01 4.83 -6.10
C ALA A 38 -2.60 5.77 -7.22
N VAL A 39 -3.09 5.51 -8.43
CA VAL A 39 -2.74 6.32 -9.63
C VAL A 39 -3.88 7.21 -10.08
N ASP A 40 -5.12 6.91 -9.68
CA ASP A 40 -6.30 7.64 -10.15
C ASP A 40 -6.97 8.49 -9.06
N VAL A 41 -6.53 8.37 -7.80
CA VAL A 41 -7.03 9.19 -6.69
C VAL A 41 -5.87 9.53 -5.76
N PRO A 42 -5.95 10.63 -5.00
CA PRO A 42 -4.97 10.91 -3.94
C PRO A 42 -5.00 9.84 -2.87
N GLY A 43 -3.83 9.44 -2.42
CA GLY A 43 -3.72 8.43 -1.38
C GLY A 43 -2.28 8.23 -0.93
N PRO A 44 -2.07 7.37 0.07
CA PRO A 44 -0.75 7.13 0.63
C PRO A 44 0.10 6.26 -0.27
N THR A 45 1.41 6.32 -0.05
CA THR A 45 2.36 5.33 -0.53
C THR A 45 2.48 4.25 0.52
N LEU A 46 2.57 3.00 0.10
CA LEU A 46 2.74 1.84 0.97
C LEU A 46 3.97 1.06 0.51
N LEU A 47 4.81 0.67 1.46
CA LEU A 47 6.02 -0.10 1.19
C LEU A 47 5.95 -1.43 1.93
N ILE A 48 6.24 -2.53 1.22
CA ILE A 48 6.43 -3.84 1.82
C ILE A 48 7.93 -4.16 1.76
N PRO A 49 8.67 -3.99 2.87
CA PRO A 49 10.10 -4.30 2.86
C PRO A 49 10.34 -5.79 2.62
N PHE A 50 11.35 -6.10 1.83
CA PHE A 50 11.78 -7.47 1.51
C PHE A 50 10.77 -8.28 0.69
N GLY A 51 9.68 -7.66 0.23
CA GLY A 51 8.69 -8.31 -0.60
C GLY A 51 7.56 -8.98 0.18
N ALA A 52 6.55 -9.43 -0.55
CA ALA A 52 5.40 -10.08 0.05
C ALA A 52 5.71 -11.54 0.37
N GLN A 53 5.32 -12.00 1.55
CA GLN A 53 5.49 -13.40 1.95
C GLN A 53 4.45 -14.29 1.29
N GLU A 54 3.25 -13.75 1.03
CA GLU A 54 2.19 -14.43 0.32
C GLU A 54 1.72 -13.56 -0.84
N ALA A 55 1.33 -14.18 -1.96
CA ALA A 55 0.87 -13.43 -3.13
C ALA A 55 -0.35 -12.55 -2.79
N ASP A 56 -1.25 -13.05 -1.95
CA ASP A 56 -2.45 -12.32 -1.55
C ASP A 56 -2.12 -11.07 -0.73
N ASP A 57 -0.96 -11.00 -0.09
CA ASP A 57 -0.55 -9.82 0.66
C ASP A 57 -0.44 -8.58 -0.23
N ILE A 58 -0.04 -8.75 -1.49
CA ILE A 58 0.02 -7.64 -2.44
C ILE A 58 -1.38 -7.09 -2.71
N THR A 59 -2.36 -7.97 -2.94
CA THR A 59 -3.75 -7.55 -3.15
C THR A 59 -4.31 -6.87 -1.90
N GLN A 60 -4.04 -7.42 -0.73
CA GLN A 60 -4.50 -6.83 0.53
C GLN A 60 -3.81 -5.49 0.81
N ALA A 61 -2.52 -5.37 0.49
CA ALA A 61 -1.82 -4.09 0.59
C ALA A 61 -2.45 -3.05 -0.34
N ALA A 62 -2.82 -3.44 -1.55
CA ALA A 62 -3.51 -2.54 -2.48
C ALA A 62 -4.86 -2.08 -1.91
N GLN A 63 -5.61 -2.96 -1.26
CA GLN A 63 -6.87 -2.62 -0.61
C GLN A 63 -6.65 -1.63 0.53
N VAL A 64 -5.61 -1.83 1.34
CA VAL A 64 -5.25 -0.90 2.41
C VAL A 64 -4.89 0.47 1.83
N CYS A 65 -4.09 0.48 0.78
CA CYS A 65 -3.68 1.71 0.10
C CYS A 65 -4.92 2.49 -0.39
N ALA A 66 -5.89 1.79 -0.99
CA ALA A 66 -7.13 2.38 -1.44
C ALA A 66 -7.98 2.90 -0.27
N ALA A 67 -8.09 2.13 0.80
CA ALA A 67 -8.91 2.49 1.96
C ALA A 67 -8.39 3.73 2.69
N TYR A 68 -7.07 3.95 2.69
CA TYR A 68 -6.45 5.10 3.35
C TYR A 68 -6.33 6.31 2.42
N GLY A 69 -6.78 6.20 1.17
CA GLY A 69 -6.95 7.32 0.27
C GLY A 69 -8.25 8.07 0.54
N ASP A 70 -8.64 8.93 -0.38
CA ASP A 70 -9.91 9.66 -0.26
C ASP A 70 -11.07 8.77 -0.72
N PRO A 71 -11.90 8.26 0.22
CA PRO A 71 -12.96 7.32 -0.12
C PRO A 71 -14.11 7.95 -0.90
N ARG A 72 -14.15 9.28 -1.00
CA ARG A 72 -15.21 10.00 -1.73
C ARG A 72 -14.97 10.03 -3.23
N GLN A 73 -13.76 9.61 -3.67
CA GLN A 73 -13.38 9.75 -5.07
C GLN A 73 -14.11 8.74 -5.96
N GLN A 74 -14.04 7.45 -5.61
CA GLN A 74 -14.68 6.42 -6.41
C GLN A 74 -14.70 5.09 -5.67
N PRO A 75 -15.64 4.18 -6.02
CA PRO A 75 -15.77 2.90 -5.33
C PRO A 75 -14.61 1.94 -5.62
N THR A 76 -13.95 2.07 -6.77
CA THR A 76 -12.78 1.25 -7.10
C THR A 76 -11.58 2.14 -7.34
N VAL A 77 -10.40 1.64 -7.00
CA VAL A 77 -9.15 2.40 -7.08
C VAL A 77 -8.13 1.53 -7.80
N THR A 78 -7.41 2.13 -8.75
CA THR A 78 -6.29 1.48 -9.40
C THR A 78 -5.03 1.80 -8.63
N VAL A 79 -4.33 0.75 -8.20
CA VAL A 79 -3.11 0.85 -7.41
C VAL A 79 -1.94 0.34 -8.24
N ARG A 80 -0.90 1.16 -8.37
CA ARG A 80 0.34 0.74 -9.03
C ARG A 80 1.18 -0.05 -8.05
N VAL A 81 1.69 -1.19 -8.51
CA VAL A 81 2.56 -2.08 -7.74
C VAL A 81 3.92 -2.09 -8.43
N VAL A 82 4.94 -1.61 -7.74
CA VAL A 82 6.29 -1.50 -8.28
C VAL A 82 7.21 -2.46 -7.51
N THR A 83 7.89 -3.33 -8.25
CA THR A 83 8.95 -4.17 -7.72
C THR A 83 10.24 -3.86 -8.47
N SER A 84 11.36 -4.46 -8.06
CA SER A 84 12.63 -4.25 -8.78
C SER A 84 12.50 -4.67 -10.23
N GLY A 85 12.57 -3.71 -11.15
CA GLY A 85 12.54 -3.95 -12.59
C GLY A 85 11.17 -4.17 -13.19
N GLU A 86 10.09 -4.15 -12.40
CA GLU A 86 8.73 -4.35 -12.91
C GLU A 86 7.74 -3.39 -12.27
N ALA A 87 6.72 -3.02 -13.04
CA ALA A 87 5.60 -2.25 -12.55
C ALA A 87 4.32 -2.83 -13.12
N GLY A 88 3.30 -2.96 -12.28
CA GLY A 88 1.99 -3.44 -12.69
C GLY A 88 0.92 -2.63 -11.98
N GLU A 89 -0.34 -2.96 -12.25
CA GLU A 89 -1.47 -2.28 -11.62
C GLU A 89 -2.51 -3.29 -11.17
N ARG A 90 -3.20 -2.95 -10.10
CA ARG A 90 -4.33 -3.72 -9.60
C ARG A 90 -5.48 -2.78 -9.31
N THR A 91 -6.68 -3.17 -9.73
CA THR A 91 -7.89 -2.43 -9.39
C THR A 91 -8.56 -3.14 -8.23
N VAL A 92 -8.81 -2.41 -7.15
CA VAL A 92 -9.38 -2.95 -5.92
C VAL A 92 -10.58 -2.10 -5.48
N THR A 93 -11.45 -2.69 -4.68
CA THR A 93 -12.56 -1.96 -4.08
C THR A 93 -12.06 -1.19 -2.87
N ALA A 94 -12.37 0.12 -2.82
CA ALA A 94 -12.04 0.94 -1.68
C ALA A 94 -13.00 0.60 -0.53
N GLY A 95 -12.49 -0.03 0.51
CA GLY A 95 -13.24 -0.33 1.71
C GLY A 95 -12.99 0.70 2.81
N PRO A 96 -13.68 0.61 3.94
CA PRO A 96 -13.46 1.52 5.06
C PRO A 96 -12.15 1.20 5.77
N ARG A 97 -11.49 2.23 6.29
CA ARG A 97 -10.24 2.05 7.06
C ARG A 97 -10.41 1.10 8.23
N ASP A 98 -11.57 1.11 8.85
CA ASP A 98 -11.86 0.27 10.03
C ASP A 98 -11.69 -1.22 9.75
N ALA A 99 -11.88 -1.63 8.49
CA ALA A 99 -11.71 -3.03 8.11
C ALA A 99 -10.28 -3.53 8.32
N PHE A 100 -9.30 -2.62 8.37
CA PHE A 100 -7.88 -2.96 8.48
C PHE A 100 -7.25 -2.50 9.78
N SER A 101 -8.03 -1.94 10.70
CA SER A 101 -7.49 -1.37 11.94
C SER A 101 -6.81 -2.41 12.82
N SER A 102 -7.26 -3.66 12.78
CA SER A 102 -6.65 -4.74 13.56
C SER A 102 -5.26 -5.14 13.06
N TRP A 103 -4.87 -4.72 11.84
CA TRP A 103 -3.56 -5.03 11.28
C TRP A 103 -2.49 -4.04 11.71
N VAL A 104 -2.87 -2.90 12.30
CA VAL A 104 -1.93 -1.87 12.77
C VAL A 104 -1.14 -2.41 13.96
N ILE A 105 0.16 -2.27 13.89
CA ILE A 105 1.06 -2.70 14.95
C ILE A 105 1.24 -1.58 16.00
#